data_228a5c096619aa90868414f993f13954
#
_entry.id   228a5c096619aa90868414f993f13954
#
_cell.length_a   1.000
_cell.length_b   1.000
_cell.length_c   1.000
_cell.angle_alpha   90.00
_cell.angle_beta   90.00
_cell.angle_gamma   90.00
#
_symmetry.space_group_name_H-M   'P 1'
#
loop_
_entity.id
_entity.type
_entity.pdbx_description
1 polymer ?
#
loop_
_entity_poly.entity_id
_entity_poly.type
_entity_poly.pdbx_seq_one_letter_code
_entity_poly.pdbx_strand_id
1 'polypeptide(L)' 'NPSLKKWYGRDAMDRFTKDRVLVYWMTLDRAACCPAWQDFEKFYGWAIRNGYSREKVLVRLDPTKLMSPLTCKWSLP' A
#
# COMPACT_ATOMS: atom_id res chain seq x y z
N ASN A 1 4.77 20.66 23.69
CA ASN A 1 5.58 19.56 24.19
C ASN A 1 6.10 18.75 23.00
N PRO A 2 7.43 18.82 22.72
CA PRO A 2 8.01 18.12 21.58
C PRO A 2 7.80 16.61 21.62
N SER A 3 7.87 16.00 22.79
CA SER A 3 7.68 14.56 22.92
C SER A 3 6.25 14.14 22.57
N LEU A 4 5.28 14.90 23.05
CA LEU A 4 3.87 14.63 22.76
C LEU A 4 3.56 14.82 21.28
N LYS A 5 4.09 15.89 20.69
CA LYS A 5 3.91 16.17 19.27
C LYS A 5 4.49 15.05 18.41
N LYS A 6 5.68 14.60 18.79
CA LYS A 6 6.35 13.50 18.07
C LYS A 6 5.51 12.23 18.14
N TRP A 7 4.94 11.94 19.29
CA TRP A 7 4.14 10.75 19.52
C TRP A 7 2.86 10.79 18.68
N TYR A 8 2.14 11.89 18.75
CA TYR A 8 0.90 12.06 17.97
C TYR A 8 1.15 12.04 16.47
N GLY A 9 2.21 12.69 16.03
CA GLY A 9 2.54 12.72 14.62
C GLY A 9 2.79 11.33 14.07
N ARG A 10 3.46 10.50 14.86
CA ARG A 10 3.77 9.14 14.46
C ARG A 10 2.51 8.29 14.31
N ASP A 11 1.63 8.32 15.30
CA ASP A 11 0.38 7.58 15.26
C ASP A 11 -0.52 8.07 14.14
N ALA A 12 -0.62 9.38 13.97
CA ALA A 12 -1.44 9.95 12.93
C ALA A 12 -0.94 9.53 11.55
N MET A 13 0.38 9.53 11.34
CA MET A 13 0.95 9.10 10.07
C MET A 13 0.65 7.63 9.76
N ASP A 14 0.82 6.76 10.75
CA ASP A 14 0.55 5.34 10.58
C ASP A 14 -0.92 5.10 10.24
N ARG A 15 -1.82 5.79 10.94
CA ARG A 15 -3.25 5.68 10.71
C ARG A 15 -3.63 6.17 9.32
N PHE A 16 -3.16 7.35 8.94
CA PHE A 16 -3.45 7.90 7.62
C PHE A 16 -2.84 7.06 6.51
N THR A 17 -1.65 6.53 6.72
CA THR A 17 -1.00 5.66 5.74
C THR A 17 -1.85 4.41 5.52
N LYS A 18 -2.29 3.77 6.60
CA LYS A 18 -3.12 2.57 6.49
C LYS A 18 -4.43 2.87 5.78
N ASP A 19 -5.08 3.98 6.11
CA ASP A 19 -6.33 4.37 5.47
C ASP A 19 -6.14 4.61 3.98
N ARG A 20 -5.04 5.23 3.58
CA ARG A 20 -4.75 5.46 2.17
C ARG A 20 -4.49 4.18 1.42
N VAL A 21 -3.74 3.26 2.01
CA VAL A 21 -3.50 1.96 1.40
C VAL A 21 -4.82 1.19 1.28
N LEU A 22 -5.68 1.28 2.29
CA LEU A 22 -6.99 0.63 2.24
C LEU A 22 -7.83 1.16 1.09
N VAL A 23 -7.90 2.48 0.92
CA VAL A 23 -8.65 3.07 -0.19
C VAL A 23 -8.06 2.62 -1.52
N TYR A 24 -6.74 2.61 -1.63
CA TYR A 24 -6.07 2.17 -2.84
C TYR A 24 -6.43 0.71 -3.15
N TRP A 25 -6.33 -0.16 -2.15
CA TRP A 25 -6.66 -1.57 -2.29
C TRP A 25 -8.12 -1.77 -2.72
N MET A 26 -9.04 -0.96 -2.17
CA MET A 26 -10.46 -1.05 -2.53
C MET A 26 -10.72 -0.66 -3.98
N THR A 27 -9.84 0.14 -4.59
CA THR A 27 -9.99 0.53 -5.99
C THR A 27 -9.41 -0.51 -6.97
N LEU A 28 -8.66 -1.48 -6.47
CA LEU A 28 -8.08 -2.51 -7.33
C LEU A 28 -9.14 -3.51 -7.77
N ASP A 29 -8.99 -4.01 -8.99
CA ASP A 29 -9.79 -5.13 -9.47
C ASP A 29 -9.28 -6.41 -8.80
N ARG A 30 -10.02 -6.90 -7.82
CA ARG A 30 -9.60 -8.07 -7.06
C ARG A 30 -9.53 -9.33 -7.91
N ALA A 31 -10.32 -9.42 -8.96
CA ALA A 31 -10.22 -10.54 -9.87
C ALA A 31 -8.87 -10.57 -10.59
N ALA A 32 -8.22 -9.42 -10.70
CA ALA A 32 -6.89 -9.32 -11.30
C ALA A 32 -5.76 -9.44 -10.29
N CYS A 33 -6.06 -9.65 -9.01
CA CYS A 33 -5.06 -9.75 -7.94
C CYS A 33 -4.79 -11.21 -7.58
N CYS A 34 -3.57 -11.46 -7.10
CA CYS A 34 -3.20 -12.79 -6.60
C CYS A 34 -3.98 -13.14 -5.33
N PRO A 35 -4.04 -14.44 -4.95
CA PRO A 35 -4.78 -14.84 -3.76
C PRO A 35 -4.36 -14.11 -2.48
N ALA A 36 -3.07 -13.83 -2.30
CA ALA A 36 -2.59 -13.14 -1.11
C ALA A 36 -3.17 -11.72 -1.00
N TRP A 37 -3.41 -11.07 -2.12
CA TRP A 37 -3.95 -9.70 -2.14
C TRP A 37 -5.46 -9.63 -2.03
N GLN A 38 -6.14 -10.76 -1.89
CA GLN A 38 -7.54 -10.78 -1.49
C GLN A 38 -7.69 -10.38 -0.03
N ASP A 39 -6.61 -10.46 0.77
CA ASP A 39 -6.55 -10.07 2.16
C ASP A 39 -5.84 -8.72 2.26
N PHE A 40 -6.54 -7.69 2.72
CA PHE A 40 -5.98 -6.36 2.83
C PHE A 40 -4.73 -6.31 3.72
N GLU A 41 -4.72 -7.04 4.83
CA GLU A 41 -3.57 -6.99 5.75
C GLU A 41 -2.29 -7.47 5.05
N LYS A 42 -2.40 -8.47 4.20
CA LYS A 42 -1.24 -8.94 3.43
C LYS A 42 -0.80 -7.92 2.39
N PHE A 43 -1.74 -7.30 1.71
CA PHE A 43 -1.43 -6.22 0.77
C PHE A 43 -0.77 -5.04 1.50
N TYR A 44 -1.32 -4.63 2.61
CA TYR A 44 -0.80 -3.53 3.40
C TYR A 44 0.62 -3.82 3.89
N GLY A 45 0.87 -5.01 4.44
CA GLY A 45 2.20 -5.39 4.88
C GLY A 45 3.23 -5.34 3.76
N TRP A 46 2.86 -5.84 2.57
CA TRP A 46 3.73 -5.76 1.40
C TRP A 46 4.00 -4.30 1.01
N ALA A 47 2.97 -3.49 0.97
CA ALA A 47 3.10 -2.09 0.55
C ALA A 47 4.08 -1.33 1.45
N ILE A 48 3.97 -1.51 2.76
CA ILE A 48 4.83 -0.81 3.71
C ILE A 48 6.28 -1.29 3.59
N ARG A 49 6.49 -2.60 3.44
CA ARG A 49 7.83 -3.15 3.31
C ARG A 49 8.50 -2.77 1.98
N ASN A 50 7.71 -2.42 0.98
CA ASN A 50 8.23 -2.14 -0.36
C ASN A 50 8.20 -0.65 -0.70
N GLY A 51 8.15 0.21 0.31
CA GLY A 51 8.37 1.63 0.14
C GLY A 51 7.17 2.43 -0.33
N TYR A 52 5.96 2.00 0.03
CA TYR A 52 4.78 2.80 -0.27
C TYR A 52 4.94 4.22 0.28
N SER A 53 4.52 5.20 -0.52
CA SER A 53 4.34 6.57 -0.05
C SER A 53 3.11 7.16 -0.76
N ARG A 54 2.58 8.24 -0.18
CA ARG A 54 1.40 8.90 -0.73
C ARG A 54 1.61 9.46 -2.13
N GLU A 55 2.87 9.67 -2.51
CA GLU A 55 3.23 10.24 -3.80
C GLU A 55 3.43 9.19 -4.88
N LYS A 56 3.48 7.92 -4.48
CA LYS A 56 3.74 6.82 -5.41
C LYS A 56 2.46 6.17 -5.87
N VAL A 57 2.54 5.57 -7.04
CA VAL A 57 1.45 4.78 -7.61
C VAL A 57 1.89 3.34 -7.78
N LEU A 58 0.94 2.43 -7.80
CA LEU A 58 1.22 1.03 -8.05
C LEU A 58 1.41 0.81 -9.55
N VAL A 59 2.60 0.35 -9.91
CA VAL A 59 2.96 0.08 -11.31
C VAL A 59 2.91 -1.42 -11.55
N ARG A 60 2.19 -1.82 -12.59
CA ARG A 60 2.07 -3.21 -13.00
C ARG A 60 3.19 -3.51 -14.00
N LEU A 61 4.13 -4.37 -13.60
CA LEU A 61 5.30 -4.68 -14.42
C LEU A 61 4.98 -5.64 -15.54
N ASP A 62 3.99 -6.51 -15.34
CA ASP A 62 3.59 -7.48 -16.35
C ASP A 62 2.06 -7.53 -16.39
N PRO A 63 1.42 -6.83 -17.33
CA PRO A 63 -0.05 -6.79 -17.38
C PRO A 63 -0.69 -8.11 -17.82
N THR A 64 0.10 -9.09 -18.26
CA THR A 64 -0.44 -10.41 -18.64
C THR A 64 -0.59 -11.33 -17.45
N LYS A 65 -0.06 -10.95 -16.28
CA LYS A 65 -0.11 -11.76 -15.06
C LYS A 65 -0.94 -11.07 -13.99
N LEU A 66 -1.38 -11.85 -13.00
CA LEU A 66 -2.09 -11.29 -11.85
C LEU A 66 -1.22 -10.28 -11.13
N MET A 67 -1.85 -9.25 -10.58
CA MET A 67 -1.17 -8.28 -9.73
C MET A 67 -0.71 -8.97 -8.46
N SER A 68 0.59 -8.90 -8.19
CA SER A 68 1.21 -9.60 -7.07
C SER A 68 2.49 -8.88 -6.65
N PRO A 69 3.10 -9.28 -5.51
CA PRO A 69 4.40 -8.72 -5.12
C PRO A 69 5.50 -8.88 -6.17
N LEU A 70 5.38 -9.88 -7.03
CA LEU A 70 6.38 -10.15 -8.07
C LEU A 70 6.13 -9.37 -9.35
N THR A 71 4.91 -8.89 -9.56
CA THR A 71 4.52 -8.26 -10.82
C THR A 71 4.15 -6.79 -10.67
N CYS A 72 4.28 -6.24 -9.48
CA CYS A 72 3.95 -4.85 -9.20
C CYS A 72 5.02 -4.20 -8.34
N LYS A 73 5.10 -2.87 -8.42
CA LYS A 73 5.97 -2.09 -7.55
C LYS A 73 5.36 -0.70 -7.32
N TRP A 74 5.82 -0.03 -6.28
CA TRP A 74 5.49 1.36 -6.04
C TRP A 74 6.51 2.25 -6.73
N SER A 75 6.04 3.24 -7.45
CA SER A 75 6.91 4.16 -8.20
C SER A 75 6.27 5.52 -8.30
N LEU A 76 7.11 6.54 -8.45
CA LEU A 76 6.63 7.88 -8.74
C LEU A 76 6.03 7.90 -10.15
N PRO A 77 4.96 8.66 -10.34
CA PRO A 77 4.32 8.76 -11.65
C PRO A 77 5.21 9.45 -12.70
#